data_5cbc216073f731969bcf29a56e72b324
#
_entry.id   5cbc216073f731969bcf29a56e72b324
#
_cell.length_a   1.000
_cell.length_b   1.000
_cell.length_c   1.000
_cell.angle_alpha   90.00
_cell.angle_beta   90.00
_cell.angle_gamma   90.00
#
_symmetry.space_group_name_H-M   'P 1'
#
loop_
_entity.id
_entity.type
_entity.pdbx_description
1 polymer ?
#
loop_
_entity_poly.entity_id
_entity_poly.type
_entity_poly.pdbx_seq_one_letter_code
_entity_poly.pdbx_strand_id
1 'polypeptide(L)'
;MGGAETAAAWERSIKMAVLKGLKPEKVFAYFEKLCSVPHGSGNTKIISDLCVDFAKELGLKYRQEPCNNVVIWKPASPGCESAEPIILQGHIDMVCAKTDDCTKDMTREGLDLMTDGEWVWADKTSLGGDNCIAVAMILAILSDDTLVHPPIEAVFTVDEEVGMDGAFALDCSDLKGKKLLNLDSELEGVFTVSCAGGMRSDCLLPAALTDAAGMEGFGITVAGLRGGHSGADI
;
A
#
# COMPACT_ATOMS: atom_id res chain seq x y z
N MET A 1 23.38 -8.42 19.55
CA MET A 1 23.99 -7.08 19.42
C MET A 1 23.45 -6.24 18.24
N GLY A 2 22.39 -6.69 17.53
CA GLY A 2 21.81 -5.97 16.39
C GLY A 2 20.71 -4.94 16.71
N GLY A 3 20.06 -5.00 17.87
CA GLY A 3 18.88 -4.18 18.14
C GLY A 3 19.14 -2.71 18.52
N ALA A 4 20.31 -2.40 19.06
CA ALA A 4 20.64 -1.02 19.46
C ALA A 4 21.15 -0.16 18.29
N GLU A 5 21.77 -0.77 17.27
CA GLU A 5 22.20 -0.07 16.06
C GLU A 5 21.03 0.25 15.12
N THR A 6 20.01 -0.61 15.09
CA THR A 6 18.79 -0.39 14.30
C THR A 6 17.93 0.72 14.89
N ALA A 7 17.75 0.77 16.22
CA ALA A 7 17.03 1.85 16.89
C ALA A 7 17.71 3.21 16.74
N ALA A 8 19.05 3.26 16.81
CA ALA A 8 19.82 4.51 16.60
C ALA A 8 19.87 4.94 15.12
N ALA A 9 19.75 4.03 14.17
CA ALA A 9 19.58 4.34 12.74
C ALA A 9 18.17 4.87 12.47
N TRP A 10 17.14 4.30 13.09
CA TRP A 10 15.76 4.77 13.08
C TRP A 10 15.65 6.21 13.64
N GLU A 11 16.21 6.46 14.84
CA GLU A 11 16.19 7.80 15.44
C GLU A 11 16.96 8.85 14.62
N ARG A 12 18.03 8.46 13.91
CA ARG A 12 18.75 9.35 12.99
C ARG A 12 17.97 9.64 11.71
N SER A 13 17.24 8.67 11.18
CA SER A 13 16.34 8.84 10.02
C SER A 13 15.22 9.84 10.34
N ILE A 14 14.60 9.73 11.52
CA ILE A 14 13.58 10.68 12.00
C ILE A 14 14.11 12.12 12.15
N LYS A 15 15.39 12.32 12.42
CA LYS A 15 15.97 13.66 12.60
C LYS A 15 16.05 14.51 11.33
N MET A 16 15.99 13.87 10.15
CA MET A 16 16.02 14.53 8.83
C MET A 16 14.71 14.36 8.07
N ALA A 17 13.67 13.88 8.72
CA ALA A 17 12.38 13.57 8.10
C ALA A 17 11.66 14.84 7.65
N VAL A 18 11.21 14.85 6.40
CA VAL A 18 10.46 15.96 5.77
C VAL A 18 9.14 16.21 6.49
N LEU A 19 8.46 15.12 6.92
CA LEU A 19 7.15 15.18 7.57
C LEU A 19 7.22 15.33 9.08
N LYS A 20 8.41 15.61 9.63
CA LYS A 20 8.61 15.78 11.07
C LYS A 20 7.75 16.90 11.63
N GLY A 21 7.04 16.60 12.71
CA GLY A 21 6.17 17.57 13.42
C GLY A 21 4.72 17.57 12.95
N LEU A 22 4.40 16.94 11.82
CA LEU A 22 3.00 16.69 11.43
C LEU A 22 2.35 15.71 12.41
N LYS A 23 1.05 15.85 12.62
CA LYS A 23 0.26 15.01 13.54
C LYS A 23 -0.77 14.19 12.75
N PRO A 24 -0.96 12.90 13.10
CA PRO A 24 -0.31 12.11 14.15
C PRO A 24 1.14 11.73 13.80
N GLU A 25 2.06 11.99 14.72
CA GLU A 25 3.51 11.94 14.43
C GLU A 25 4.01 10.56 13.98
N LYS A 26 3.52 9.48 14.64
CA LYS A 26 3.85 8.11 14.26
C LYS A 26 3.36 7.75 12.85
N VAL A 27 2.16 8.18 12.48
CA VAL A 27 1.58 7.91 11.15
C VAL A 27 2.47 8.50 10.06
N PHE A 28 2.82 9.79 10.19
CA PHE A 28 3.67 10.44 9.20
C PHE A 28 5.09 9.90 9.15
N ALA A 29 5.63 9.45 10.29
CA ALA A 29 6.94 8.79 10.32
C ALA A 29 6.91 7.44 9.57
N TYR A 30 5.87 6.63 9.74
CA TYR A 30 5.72 5.38 8.98
C TYR A 30 5.43 5.66 7.50
N PHE A 31 4.58 6.62 7.19
CA PHE A 31 4.30 7.02 5.81
C PHE A 31 5.56 7.43 5.06
N GLU A 32 6.37 8.31 5.65
CA GLU A 32 7.64 8.74 5.07
C GLU A 32 8.59 7.55 4.84
N LYS A 33 8.62 6.59 5.77
CA LYS A 33 9.43 5.39 5.63
C LYS A 33 8.94 4.48 4.50
N LEU A 34 7.62 4.28 4.36
CA LEU A 34 7.03 3.52 3.24
C LEU A 34 7.37 4.20 1.89
N CYS A 35 7.20 5.51 1.80
CA CYS A 35 7.53 6.29 0.61
C CYS A 35 9.03 6.31 0.27
N SER A 36 9.91 5.96 1.21
CA SER A 36 11.36 5.95 0.97
C SER A 36 11.86 4.79 0.09
N VAL A 37 11.00 3.84 -0.22
CA VAL A 37 11.30 2.69 -1.07
C VAL A 37 10.41 2.67 -2.31
N PRO A 38 10.85 2.10 -3.45
CA PRO A 38 10.00 1.91 -4.60
C PRO A 38 8.91 0.88 -4.30
N HIS A 39 7.67 1.18 -4.69
CA HIS A 39 6.51 0.32 -4.39
C HIS A 39 5.38 0.43 -5.43
N GLY A 40 5.70 0.63 -6.68
CA GLY A 40 4.72 0.53 -7.76
C GLY A 40 4.15 -0.87 -7.90
N SER A 41 2.91 -0.98 -8.39
CA SER A 41 2.28 -2.27 -8.69
C SER A 41 3.19 -3.16 -9.55
N GLY A 42 3.27 -4.44 -9.24
CA GLY A 42 4.24 -5.38 -9.83
C GLY A 42 5.68 -5.26 -9.30
N ASN A 43 6.00 -4.26 -8.48
CA ASN A 43 7.33 -4.03 -7.89
C ASN A 43 7.25 -3.92 -6.36
N THR A 44 6.59 -4.85 -5.72
CA THR A 44 6.16 -4.78 -4.32
C THR A 44 7.08 -5.48 -3.33
N LYS A 45 8.15 -6.15 -3.80
CA LYS A 45 9.02 -6.96 -2.92
C LYS A 45 9.71 -6.13 -1.83
N ILE A 46 10.24 -4.96 -2.18
CA ILE A 46 11.01 -4.13 -1.24
C ILE A 46 10.10 -3.57 -0.14
N ILE A 47 8.93 -3.06 -0.49
CA ILE A 47 7.99 -2.55 0.50
C ILE A 47 7.39 -3.67 1.35
N SER A 48 7.15 -4.85 0.77
CA SER A 48 6.73 -6.04 1.51
C SER A 48 7.77 -6.45 2.55
N ASP A 49 9.07 -6.48 2.16
CA ASP A 49 10.17 -6.75 3.09
C ASP A 49 10.26 -5.70 4.20
N LEU A 50 10.03 -4.43 3.86
CA LEU A 50 9.99 -3.34 4.84
C LEU A 50 8.86 -3.55 5.87
N CYS A 51 7.67 -3.98 5.44
CA CYS A 51 6.57 -4.33 6.35
C CYS A 51 6.92 -5.52 7.26
N VAL A 52 7.63 -6.51 6.73
CA VAL A 52 8.16 -7.64 7.53
C VAL A 52 9.19 -7.15 8.54
N ASP A 53 10.06 -6.24 8.16
CA ASP A 53 11.06 -5.70 9.08
C ASP A 53 10.43 -4.89 10.21
N PHE A 54 9.36 -4.13 9.97
CA PHE A 54 8.57 -3.52 11.03
C PHE A 54 7.99 -4.56 11.99
N ALA A 55 7.43 -5.65 11.49
CA ALA A 55 6.91 -6.72 12.35
C ALA A 55 8.01 -7.33 13.23
N LYS A 56 9.20 -7.55 12.67
CA LYS A 56 10.37 -8.06 13.43
C LYS A 56 10.84 -7.07 14.49
N GLU A 57 10.93 -5.79 14.15
CA GLU A 57 11.32 -4.73 15.10
C GLU A 57 10.36 -4.62 16.28
N LEU A 58 9.06 -4.80 16.02
CA LEU A 58 8.02 -4.82 17.05
C LEU A 58 7.89 -6.16 17.78
N GLY A 59 8.64 -7.20 17.39
CA GLY A 59 8.54 -8.55 17.96
C GLY A 59 7.20 -9.24 17.69
N LEU A 60 6.50 -8.84 16.64
CA LEU A 60 5.18 -9.38 16.27
C LEU A 60 5.29 -10.61 15.36
N LYS A 61 4.32 -11.52 15.48
CA LYS A 61 4.17 -12.62 14.53
C LYS A 61 3.79 -12.05 13.17
N TYR A 62 4.39 -12.59 12.11
CA TYR A 62 4.07 -12.20 10.73
C TYR A 62 4.10 -13.41 9.79
N ARG A 63 3.48 -13.25 8.62
CA ARG A 63 3.59 -14.12 7.45
C ARG A 63 3.76 -13.25 6.21
N GLN A 64 4.76 -13.54 5.40
CA GLN A 64 4.92 -12.98 4.05
C GLN A 64 4.59 -14.07 3.04
N GLU A 65 3.71 -13.75 2.11
CA GLU A 65 3.27 -14.69 1.08
C GLU A 65 4.15 -14.61 -0.17
N PRO A 66 4.16 -15.65 -1.02
CA PRO A 66 4.95 -15.64 -2.26
C PRO A 66 4.61 -14.50 -3.22
N CYS A 67 3.37 -14.00 -3.19
CA CYS A 67 2.93 -12.82 -3.95
C CYS A 67 3.34 -11.48 -3.32
N ASN A 68 4.01 -11.49 -2.16
CA ASN A 68 4.40 -10.35 -1.33
C ASN A 68 3.30 -9.74 -0.43
N ASN A 69 2.13 -10.34 -0.29
CA ASN A 69 1.23 -9.95 0.80
C ASN A 69 1.92 -10.15 2.15
N VAL A 70 1.56 -9.32 3.14
CA VAL A 70 2.07 -9.45 4.50
C VAL A 70 0.91 -9.46 5.49
N VAL A 71 0.90 -10.44 6.39
CA VAL A 71 -0.03 -10.49 7.51
C VAL A 71 0.75 -10.37 8.80
N ILE A 72 0.31 -9.49 9.70
CA ILE A 72 0.95 -9.24 11.00
C ILE A 72 -0.11 -9.40 12.10
N TRP A 73 0.24 -10.13 13.16
CA TRP A 73 -0.66 -10.35 14.30
C TRP A 73 -0.14 -9.61 15.53
N LYS A 74 -0.99 -8.75 16.11
CA LYS A 74 -0.74 -8.13 17.43
C LYS A 74 -1.67 -8.77 18.46
N PRO A 75 -1.14 -9.32 19.58
CA PRO A 75 -1.97 -9.80 20.68
C PRO A 75 -2.84 -8.69 21.25
N ALA A 76 -3.98 -9.05 21.86
CA ALA A 76 -4.84 -8.10 22.53
C ALA A 76 -4.11 -7.34 23.65
N SER A 77 -4.60 -6.15 23.96
CA SER A 77 -4.22 -5.47 25.20
C SER A 77 -4.68 -6.27 26.42
N PRO A 78 -4.00 -6.12 27.58
CA PRO A 78 -4.42 -6.76 28.83
C PRO A 78 -5.90 -6.51 29.15
N GLY A 79 -6.66 -7.58 29.38
CA GLY A 79 -8.11 -7.53 29.63
C GLY A 79 -8.99 -7.58 28.37
N CYS A 80 -8.41 -7.60 27.18
CA CYS A 80 -9.13 -7.74 25.90
C CYS A 80 -8.87 -9.08 25.20
N GLU A 81 -8.26 -10.06 25.87
CA GLU A 81 -7.82 -11.33 25.26
C GLU A 81 -8.98 -12.18 24.74
N SER A 82 -10.17 -12.03 25.34
CA SER A 82 -11.40 -12.74 24.92
C SER A 82 -12.20 -12.00 23.84
N ALA A 83 -11.78 -10.80 23.45
CA ALA A 83 -12.46 -10.05 22.42
C ALA A 83 -12.26 -10.69 21.04
N GLU A 84 -13.25 -10.54 20.15
CA GLU A 84 -13.15 -11.01 18.78
C GLU A 84 -12.04 -10.24 18.05
N PRO A 85 -11.12 -10.92 17.34
CA PRO A 85 -10.10 -10.27 16.55
C PRO A 85 -10.68 -9.35 15.49
N ILE A 86 -9.96 -8.26 15.19
CA ILE A 86 -10.31 -7.32 14.11
C ILE A 86 -9.24 -7.37 13.02
N ILE A 87 -9.66 -7.37 11.77
CA ILE A 87 -8.76 -7.25 10.62
C ILE A 87 -8.69 -5.79 10.21
N LEU A 88 -7.47 -5.26 10.12
CA LEU A 88 -7.17 -3.95 9.53
C LEU A 88 -6.46 -4.19 8.19
N GLN A 89 -6.99 -3.65 7.11
CA GLN A 89 -6.47 -3.94 5.77
C GLN A 89 -6.18 -2.66 5.00
N GLY A 90 -5.08 -2.69 4.24
CA GLY A 90 -4.70 -1.70 3.25
C GLY A 90 -3.76 -2.34 2.22
N HIS A 91 -3.58 -1.69 1.06
CA HIS A 91 -2.62 -2.15 0.06
C HIS A 91 -1.31 -1.35 0.12
N ILE A 92 -0.20 -1.98 -0.30
CA ILE A 92 1.15 -1.43 -0.20
C ILE A 92 1.75 -1.02 -1.55
N ASP A 93 1.05 -1.27 -2.64
CA ASP A 93 1.42 -0.79 -3.97
C ASP A 93 0.79 0.57 -4.28
N MET A 94 1.23 1.19 -5.34
CA MET A 94 0.73 2.47 -5.82
C MET A 94 0.81 2.58 -7.34
N VAL A 95 -0.01 3.44 -7.91
CA VAL A 95 0.13 3.89 -9.31
C VAL A 95 1.36 4.77 -9.45
N CYS A 96 2.31 4.35 -10.30
CA CYS A 96 3.52 5.12 -10.61
C CYS A 96 3.28 6.07 -11.78
N ALA A 97 2.88 7.30 -11.50
CA ALA A 97 2.80 8.38 -12.48
C ALA A 97 3.84 9.46 -12.18
N LYS A 98 4.37 10.10 -13.22
CA LYS A 98 5.33 11.21 -13.12
C LYS A 98 5.15 12.21 -14.24
N THR A 99 5.61 13.44 -14.01
CA THR A 99 5.62 14.49 -15.02
C THR A 99 6.69 14.22 -16.10
N ASP A 100 6.52 14.79 -17.30
CA ASP A 100 7.43 14.55 -18.42
C ASP A 100 8.89 14.98 -18.16
N ASP A 101 9.08 15.97 -17.28
CA ASP A 101 10.39 16.48 -16.89
C ASP A 101 10.99 15.77 -15.67
N CYS A 102 10.31 14.76 -15.12
CA CYS A 102 10.80 13.95 -14.00
C CYS A 102 11.76 12.86 -14.48
N THR A 103 12.99 12.90 -13.98
CA THR A 103 14.04 11.92 -14.33
C THR A 103 14.11 10.73 -13.39
N LYS A 104 13.30 10.71 -12.31
CA LYS A 104 13.30 9.66 -11.29
C LYS A 104 12.95 8.30 -11.91
N ASP A 105 13.68 7.27 -11.51
CA ASP A 105 13.35 5.86 -11.80
C ASP A 105 12.52 5.30 -10.64
N MET A 106 11.19 5.40 -10.78
CA MET A 106 10.25 4.92 -9.76
C MET A 106 10.28 3.40 -9.55
N THR A 107 10.99 2.65 -10.38
CA THR A 107 11.19 1.21 -10.16
C THR A 107 12.32 0.91 -9.17
N ARG A 108 13.17 1.89 -8.87
CA ARG A 108 14.36 1.74 -8.03
C ARG A 108 14.46 2.75 -6.89
N GLU A 109 13.82 3.88 -7.04
CA GLU A 109 13.92 5.01 -6.11
C GLU A 109 12.60 5.24 -5.39
N GLY A 110 12.67 5.59 -4.11
CA GLY A 110 11.52 6.07 -3.35
C GLY A 110 11.10 7.47 -3.78
N LEU A 111 10.09 8.00 -3.13
CA LEU A 111 9.50 9.30 -3.45
C LEU A 111 10.24 10.44 -2.74
N ASP A 112 10.28 11.61 -3.38
CA ASP A 112 10.77 12.85 -2.77
C ASP A 112 9.59 13.60 -2.17
N LEU A 113 9.33 13.35 -0.90
CA LEU A 113 8.23 13.97 -0.19
C LEU A 113 8.49 15.44 0.09
N MET A 114 7.44 16.23 0.03
CA MET A 114 7.42 17.65 0.34
C MET A 114 6.21 18.01 1.18
N THR A 115 6.31 19.07 1.97
CA THR A 115 5.19 19.63 2.74
C THR A 115 5.35 21.14 2.94
N ASP A 116 4.24 21.85 2.99
CA ASP A 116 4.15 23.24 3.43
C ASP A 116 3.54 23.36 4.85
N GLY A 117 3.29 22.22 5.50
CA GLY A 117 2.68 22.11 6.83
C GLY A 117 1.17 21.89 6.79
N GLU A 118 0.51 22.14 5.68
CA GLU A 118 -0.93 21.89 5.45
C GLU A 118 -1.14 20.71 4.50
N TRP A 119 -0.33 20.65 3.44
CA TRP A 119 -0.37 19.61 2.42
C TRP A 119 0.92 18.77 2.43
N VAL A 120 0.78 17.52 1.98
CA VAL A 120 1.90 16.63 1.69
C VAL A 120 1.78 16.18 0.23
N TRP A 121 2.88 16.25 -0.53
CA TRP A 121 2.94 15.78 -1.91
C TRP A 121 4.32 15.16 -2.21
N ALA A 122 4.43 14.49 -3.35
CA ALA A 122 5.72 14.03 -3.88
C ALA A 122 6.15 14.94 -5.04
N ASP A 123 7.45 15.25 -5.12
CA ASP A 123 7.97 16.12 -6.19
C ASP A 123 7.90 15.40 -7.54
N LYS A 124 7.07 15.94 -8.44
CA LYS A 124 6.89 15.49 -9.83
C LYS A 124 6.39 14.04 -10.02
N THR A 125 5.93 13.39 -8.95
CA THR A 125 5.40 12.01 -9.03
C THR A 125 4.07 11.91 -8.29
N SER A 126 3.34 10.80 -8.52
CA SER A 126 2.27 10.38 -7.63
C SER A 126 2.79 10.18 -6.21
N LEU A 127 1.93 10.42 -5.21
CA LEU A 127 2.29 10.39 -3.78
C LEU A 127 2.21 8.97 -3.18
N GLY A 128 1.31 8.10 -3.70
CA GLY A 128 1.01 6.81 -3.07
C GLY A 128 0.32 6.93 -1.71
N GLY A 129 -0.40 8.05 -1.48
CA GLY A 129 -1.23 8.22 -0.29
C GLY A 129 -2.31 7.15 -0.23
N ASP A 130 -2.89 6.85 -1.36
CA ASP A 130 -3.64 5.66 -1.69
C ASP A 130 -2.63 4.53 -2.01
N ASN A 131 -2.45 3.53 -1.15
CA ASN A 131 -3.11 3.38 0.17
C ASN A 131 -2.08 3.31 1.31
N CYS A 132 -0.83 3.78 1.06
CA CYS A 132 0.27 3.76 2.05
C CYS A 132 -0.05 4.56 3.32
N ILE A 133 -0.98 5.54 3.28
CA ILE A 133 -1.38 6.25 4.50
C ILE A 133 -2.16 5.33 5.44
N ALA A 134 -3.01 4.46 4.91
CA ALA A 134 -3.71 3.44 5.70
C ALA A 134 -2.73 2.44 6.31
N VAL A 135 -1.76 1.96 5.52
CA VAL A 135 -0.69 1.09 6.02
C VAL A 135 0.09 1.77 7.15
N ALA A 136 0.43 3.04 7.00
CA ALA A 136 1.10 3.83 8.03
C ALA A 136 0.25 3.97 9.31
N MET A 137 -1.08 4.18 9.19
CA MET A 137 -2.01 4.19 10.33
C MET A 137 -2.03 2.85 11.05
N ILE A 138 -2.10 1.74 10.30
CA ILE A 138 -2.08 0.39 10.86
C ILE A 138 -0.76 0.14 11.58
N LEU A 139 0.39 0.47 10.99
CA LEU A 139 1.70 0.33 11.62
C LEU A 139 1.82 1.19 12.89
N ALA A 140 1.26 2.39 12.89
CA ALA A 140 1.21 3.25 14.08
C ALA A 140 0.41 2.60 15.22
N ILE A 141 -0.73 1.97 14.91
CA ILE A 141 -1.53 1.20 15.87
C ILE A 141 -0.76 -0.03 16.38
N LEU A 142 -0.12 -0.77 15.47
CA LEU A 142 0.68 -1.94 15.85
C LEU A 142 1.86 -1.58 16.77
N SER A 143 2.44 -0.40 16.61
CA SER A 143 3.58 0.08 17.41
C SER A 143 3.19 0.81 18.70
N ASP A 144 1.90 0.97 18.98
CA ASP A 144 1.43 1.69 20.15
C ASP A 144 0.91 0.74 21.24
N ASP A 145 1.68 0.62 22.32
CA ASP A 145 1.32 -0.23 23.45
C ASP A 145 0.42 0.48 24.48
N THR A 146 0.09 1.75 24.26
CA THR A 146 -0.82 2.52 25.12
C THR A 146 -2.28 2.40 24.72
N LEU A 147 -2.55 1.94 23.50
CA LEU A 147 -3.90 1.74 22.98
C LEU A 147 -4.53 0.47 23.58
N VAL A 148 -5.81 0.58 23.93
CA VAL A 148 -6.62 -0.59 24.34
C VAL A 148 -7.29 -1.15 23.08
N HIS A 149 -7.00 -2.41 22.75
CA HIS A 149 -7.46 -3.03 21.51
C HIS A 149 -7.69 -4.54 21.65
N PRO A 150 -8.62 -5.14 20.87
CA PRO A 150 -8.74 -6.58 20.72
C PRO A 150 -7.49 -7.16 20.02
N PRO A 151 -7.38 -8.49 19.81
CA PRO A 151 -6.36 -9.01 18.91
C PRO A 151 -6.50 -8.36 17.54
N ILE A 152 -5.37 -7.95 16.94
CA ILE A 152 -5.35 -7.31 15.61
C ILE A 152 -4.68 -8.23 14.61
N GLU A 153 -5.30 -8.36 13.44
CA GLU A 153 -4.78 -9.01 12.25
C GLU A 153 -4.59 -7.94 11.17
N ALA A 154 -3.38 -7.44 11.01
CA ALA A 154 -3.07 -6.47 9.98
C ALA A 154 -2.77 -7.20 8.67
N VAL A 155 -3.48 -6.86 7.61
CA VAL A 155 -3.38 -7.48 6.28
C VAL A 155 -2.95 -6.43 5.27
N PHE A 156 -1.76 -6.60 4.72
CA PHE A 156 -1.22 -5.73 3.68
C PHE A 156 -1.21 -6.50 2.36
N THR A 157 -2.03 -6.06 1.42
CA THR A 157 -2.15 -6.66 0.09
C THR A 157 -1.29 -5.93 -0.92
N VAL A 158 -1.02 -6.57 -2.05
CA VAL A 158 -0.25 -6.02 -3.17
C VAL A 158 -1.10 -6.00 -4.44
N ASP A 159 -0.66 -5.20 -5.42
CA ASP A 159 -1.21 -5.18 -6.78
C ASP A 159 -2.73 -4.92 -6.81
N GLU A 160 -3.20 -4.06 -5.90
CA GLU A 160 -4.58 -3.60 -5.86
C GLU A 160 -4.91 -2.81 -7.13
N GLU A 161 -4.07 -1.85 -7.47
CA GLU A 161 -4.20 -0.88 -8.56
C GLU A 161 -4.21 -1.50 -9.98
N VAL A 162 -3.81 -2.76 -10.09
CA VAL A 162 -3.76 -3.49 -11.38
C VAL A 162 -4.75 -4.65 -11.44
N GLY A 163 -5.58 -4.83 -10.40
CA GLY A 163 -6.65 -5.82 -10.42
C GLY A 163 -6.85 -6.62 -9.14
N MET A 164 -6.32 -6.16 -8.01
CA MET A 164 -6.43 -6.79 -6.69
C MET A 164 -5.82 -8.20 -6.63
N ASP A 165 -4.74 -8.45 -7.40
CA ASP A 165 -4.12 -9.78 -7.51
C ASP A 165 -3.67 -10.31 -6.15
N GLY A 166 -3.14 -9.45 -5.28
CA GLY A 166 -2.77 -9.82 -3.91
C GLY A 166 -3.98 -10.22 -3.07
N ALA A 167 -5.09 -9.51 -3.18
CA ALA A 167 -6.31 -9.85 -2.43
C ALA A 167 -6.88 -11.21 -2.87
N PHE A 168 -6.87 -11.52 -4.18
CA PHE A 168 -7.28 -12.82 -4.69
C PHE A 168 -6.34 -13.96 -4.27
N ALA A 169 -5.05 -13.68 -4.11
CA ALA A 169 -4.05 -14.68 -3.71
C ALA A 169 -3.95 -14.89 -2.20
N LEU A 170 -4.60 -14.04 -1.39
CA LEU A 170 -4.48 -14.04 0.07
C LEU A 170 -4.94 -15.36 0.69
N ASP A 171 -4.07 -16.00 1.47
CA ASP A 171 -4.44 -17.12 2.32
C ASP A 171 -5.13 -16.62 3.60
N CYS A 172 -6.45 -16.81 3.67
CA CYS A 172 -7.25 -16.45 4.82
C CYS A 172 -7.39 -17.57 5.88
N SER A 173 -6.72 -18.70 5.71
CA SER A 173 -6.95 -19.91 6.52
C SER A 173 -6.61 -19.75 8.00
N ASP A 174 -5.69 -18.85 8.36
CA ASP A 174 -5.26 -18.58 9.73
C ASP A 174 -5.82 -17.27 10.30
N LEU A 175 -6.58 -16.49 9.52
CA LEU A 175 -7.31 -15.32 9.99
C LEU A 175 -8.53 -15.74 10.81
N LYS A 176 -8.77 -15.05 11.93
CA LYS A 176 -9.84 -15.33 12.88
C LYS A 176 -10.85 -14.20 12.98
N GLY A 177 -10.46 -13.00 12.59
CA GLY A 177 -11.32 -11.82 12.60
C GLY A 177 -12.50 -12.00 11.65
N LYS A 178 -13.70 -11.61 12.09
CA LYS A 178 -14.92 -11.58 11.27
C LYS A 178 -15.35 -10.17 10.89
N LYS A 179 -14.63 -9.18 11.42
CA LYS A 179 -14.81 -7.76 11.09
C LYS A 179 -13.54 -7.29 10.44
N LEU A 180 -13.69 -6.76 9.24
CA LEU A 180 -12.61 -6.17 8.47
C LEU A 180 -12.87 -4.68 8.30
N LEU A 181 -11.87 -3.87 8.65
CA LEU A 181 -11.83 -2.45 8.30
C LEU A 181 -10.81 -2.30 7.16
N ASN A 182 -11.33 -2.07 5.98
CA ASN A 182 -10.56 -1.60 4.84
C ASN A 182 -10.45 -0.08 4.97
N LEU A 183 -9.23 0.44 4.95
CA LEU A 183 -8.94 1.87 5.10
C LEU A 183 -8.66 2.55 3.75
N ASP A 184 -9.28 2.03 2.71
CA ASP A 184 -9.14 2.45 1.34
C ASP A 184 -10.42 3.15 0.89
N SER A 185 -10.64 4.34 1.43
CA SER A 185 -11.83 5.16 1.15
C SER A 185 -11.46 6.63 1.09
N GLU A 186 -11.94 7.33 0.08
CA GLU A 186 -11.63 8.73 -0.19
C GLU A 186 -12.53 9.72 0.55
N LEU A 187 -13.68 9.28 1.07
CA LEU A 187 -14.67 10.16 1.68
C LEU A 187 -14.55 10.14 3.20
N GLU A 188 -14.04 11.23 3.77
CA GLU A 188 -13.95 11.40 5.22
C GLU A 188 -15.33 11.31 5.90
N GLY A 189 -15.40 10.53 6.98
CA GLY A 189 -16.62 10.34 7.77
C GLY A 189 -17.68 9.45 7.13
N VAL A 190 -17.39 8.82 5.99
CA VAL A 190 -18.29 7.90 5.31
C VAL A 190 -17.80 6.46 5.47
N PHE A 191 -18.67 5.58 6.00
CA PHE A 191 -18.44 4.14 6.03
C PHE A 191 -19.17 3.48 4.87
N THR A 192 -18.40 2.98 3.89
CA THR A 192 -18.94 2.20 2.77
C THR A 192 -19.12 0.76 3.22
N VAL A 193 -20.34 0.24 3.17
CA VAL A 193 -20.70 -1.12 3.64
C VAL A 193 -21.00 -2.11 2.51
N SER A 194 -20.84 -1.66 1.26
CA SER A 194 -21.02 -2.49 0.05
C SER A 194 -20.20 -1.91 -1.09
N CYS A 195 -19.88 -2.73 -2.06
CA CYS A 195 -19.18 -2.32 -3.28
C CYS A 195 -19.89 -2.86 -4.52
N ALA A 196 -19.63 -2.22 -5.66
CA ALA A 196 -20.00 -2.76 -6.96
C ALA A 196 -19.14 -3.98 -7.30
N GLY A 197 -19.71 -4.94 -8.00
CA GLY A 197 -18.93 -6.02 -8.60
C GLY A 197 -18.39 -5.60 -9.95
N GLY A 198 -17.22 -6.15 -10.30
CA GLY A 198 -16.59 -5.96 -11.61
C GLY A 198 -16.24 -7.29 -12.25
N MET A 199 -16.05 -7.27 -13.57
CA MET A 199 -15.56 -8.42 -14.34
C MET A 199 -14.55 -7.93 -15.37
N ARG A 200 -13.41 -8.60 -15.43
CA ARG A 200 -12.43 -8.44 -16.50
C ARG A 200 -12.56 -9.62 -17.47
N SER A 201 -12.60 -9.34 -18.75
CA SER A 201 -12.61 -10.35 -19.80
C SER A 201 -11.44 -10.13 -20.76
N ASP A 202 -10.55 -11.11 -20.85
CA ASP A 202 -9.46 -11.12 -21.79
C ASP A 202 -9.87 -11.93 -23.04
N CYS A 203 -9.99 -11.24 -24.16
CA CYS A 203 -10.38 -11.86 -25.44
C CYS A 203 -9.12 -12.15 -26.25
N LEU A 204 -8.79 -13.43 -26.43
CA LEU A 204 -7.67 -13.87 -27.24
C LEU A 204 -8.17 -14.37 -28.60
N LEU A 205 -7.78 -13.67 -29.66
CA LEU A 205 -8.03 -14.13 -31.03
C LEU A 205 -6.72 -14.74 -31.58
N PRO A 206 -6.65 -16.07 -31.76
CA PRO A 206 -5.50 -16.67 -32.39
C PRO A 206 -5.42 -16.22 -33.86
N ALA A 207 -4.31 -15.59 -34.22
CA ALA A 207 -4.07 -15.15 -35.60
C ALA A 207 -2.79 -15.80 -36.13
N ALA A 208 -2.85 -16.30 -37.35
CA ALA A 208 -1.67 -16.71 -38.08
C ALA A 208 -1.03 -15.45 -38.69
N LEU A 209 0.19 -15.13 -38.26
CA LEU A 209 0.94 -14.03 -38.86
C LEU A 209 1.43 -14.46 -40.25
N THR A 210 1.27 -13.58 -41.24
CA THR A 210 1.76 -13.77 -42.59
C THR A 210 2.58 -12.54 -43.03
N ASP A 211 3.35 -12.70 -44.13
CA ASP A 211 4.08 -11.58 -44.69
C ASP A 211 3.10 -10.51 -45.19
N ALA A 212 3.34 -9.27 -44.75
CA ALA A 212 2.55 -8.11 -45.12
C ALA A 212 3.06 -7.37 -46.36
N ALA A 213 3.95 -7.99 -47.16
CA ALA A 213 4.48 -7.37 -48.37
C ALA A 213 3.36 -6.96 -49.33
N GLY A 214 3.31 -5.67 -49.65
CA GLY A 214 2.26 -5.08 -50.48
C GLY A 214 0.95 -4.71 -49.81
N MET A 215 0.86 -4.84 -48.48
CA MET A 215 -0.28 -4.36 -47.68
C MET A 215 -0.01 -2.96 -47.11
N GLU A 216 -1.07 -2.17 -46.96
CA GLU A 216 -1.01 -0.90 -46.22
C GLU A 216 -1.34 -1.18 -44.73
N GLY A 217 -0.54 -0.56 -43.83
CA GLY A 217 -0.78 -0.63 -42.39
C GLY A 217 -1.67 0.54 -41.93
N PHE A 218 -2.60 0.26 -41.02
CA PHE A 218 -3.41 1.29 -40.36
C PHE A 218 -3.12 1.27 -38.86
N GLY A 219 -3.04 2.46 -38.25
CA GLY A 219 -3.10 2.64 -36.81
C GLY A 219 -4.50 3.15 -36.45
N ILE A 220 -5.13 2.51 -35.46
CA ILE A 220 -6.37 3.01 -34.88
C ILE A 220 -6.04 3.51 -33.47
N THR A 221 -6.29 4.81 -33.23
CA THR A 221 -6.08 5.41 -31.92
C THR A 221 -7.42 5.90 -31.40
N VAL A 222 -7.81 5.45 -30.22
CA VAL A 222 -8.94 5.98 -29.45
C VAL A 222 -8.34 6.88 -28.37
N ALA A 223 -8.60 8.18 -28.46
CA ALA A 223 -8.02 9.19 -27.56
C ALA A 223 -9.01 10.31 -27.29
N GLY A 224 -8.73 11.14 -26.27
CA GLY A 224 -9.54 12.30 -25.92
C GLY A 224 -10.85 11.96 -25.20
N LEU A 225 -10.99 10.73 -24.72
CA LEU A 225 -12.10 10.35 -23.85
C LEU A 225 -11.85 10.92 -22.44
N ARG A 226 -12.92 11.07 -21.66
CA ARG A 226 -12.82 11.44 -20.26
C ARG A 226 -12.07 10.34 -19.50
N GLY A 227 -10.99 10.71 -18.82
CA GLY A 227 -10.31 9.86 -17.85
C GLY A 227 -10.84 10.11 -16.46
N GLY A 228 -10.54 9.20 -15.54
CA GLY A 228 -10.93 9.31 -14.14
C GLY A 228 -10.94 7.95 -13.45
N HIS A 229 -11.30 7.96 -12.19
CA HIS A 229 -11.42 6.73 -11.39
C HIS A 229 -12.59 5.89 -11.90
N SER A 230 -12.35 4.60 -12.18
CA SER A 230 -13.34 3.69 -12.80
C SER A 230 -14.61 3.49 -11.98
N GLY A 231 -14.55 3.65 -10.67
CA GLY A 231 -15.71 3.51 -9.77
C GLY A 231 -16.41 4.83 -9.44
N ALA A 232 -15.72 5.98 -9.55
CA ALA A 232 -16.24 7.28 -9.14
C ALA A 232 -16.58 8.21 -10.32
N ASP A 233 -15.91 8.06 -11.46
CA ASP A 233 -16.00 8.99 -12.60
C ASP A 233 -16.70 8.45 -13.84
N ILE A 234 -17.18 7.22 -13.81
CA ILE A 234 -17.88 6.56 -14.93
C ILE A 234 -19.34 6.30 -14.59
#